data_45530a61b750554885092c395998611b
#
_entry.id   45530a61b750554885092c395998611b
#
_cell.length_a   1.000
_cell.length_b   1.000
_cell.length_c   1.000
_cell.angle_alpha   90.00
_cell.angle_beta   90.00
_cell.angle_gamma   90.00
#
_symmetry.space_group_name_H-M   'P 1'
#
loop_
_entity.id
_entity.type
_entity.pdbx_description
1 polymer ?
#
loop_
_entity_poly.entity_id
_entity_poly.type
_entity_poly.pdbx_seq_one_letter_code
_entity_poly.pdbx_strand_id
1 'polypeptide(L)'
;MLARPIEPTNTEAGLAPPDVGPARVDAFGIAQRHSRRVRILKLAVPLAAAAIAVAVPVYSYLSAPGSSQVQADASAFANGKLVMANPKLNGFTKQKLPYSMTALRAIQDVSQQGIINLEGIDAKLPISTDNVAAINAPHGSFNRDGNTMSLTSDVTITTTDGLAAKFKSVFLDMGKGTMKTNDPVDVSRGGSRITADSMSVQDNGKIVVFENRVRVNIDPASLKAAEAMSGESNAVQ
;
A
#
# COMPACT_ATOMS: atom_id res chain seq x y z
N MET A 1 13.41 -53.66 -89.26
CA MET A 1 12.95 -55.02 -89.56
C MET A 1 11.98 -55.38 -88.45
N LEU A 2 10.71 -55.40 -88.80
CA LEU A 2 9.81 -56.55 -88.89
C LEU A 2 9.67 -57.23 -87.50
N ALA A 3 8.56 -57.53 -87.00
CA ALA A 3 7.14 -57.51 -87.36
C ALA A 3 6.34 -57.97 -86.14
N ARG A 4 5.25 -57.35 -85.82
CA ARG A 4 3.88 -57.89 -85.59
C ARG A 4 3.69 -59.27 -84.89
N PRO A 5 2.47 -59.54 -84.52
CA PRO A 5 1.70 -59.33 -83.30
C PRO A 5 1.16 -60.67 -82.84
N ILE A 6 0.33 -60.77 -81.77
CA ILE A 6 -0.88 -61.63 -81.69
C ILE A 6 -1.71 -61.26 -80.47
N GLU A 7 -2.95 -60.94 -80.67
CA GLU A 7 -4.13 -61.00 -79.78
C GLU A 7 -4.62 -62.44 -79.58
N PRO A 8 -5.77 -62.65 -78.96
CA PRO A 8 -6.29 -62.36 -77.60
C PRO A 8 -6.76 -63.66 -76.95
N THR A 9 -7.11 -63.63 -75.69
CA THR A 9 -8.16 -64.51 -75.19
C THR A 9 -8.86 -63.91 -74.00
N ASN A 10 -10.10 -63.78 -74.21
CA ASN A 10 -11.17 -63.44 -73.30
C ASN A 10 -11.40 -64.57 -72.33
N THR A 11 -11.52 -64.28 -71.05
CA THR A 11 -12.26 -65.13 -70.10
C THR A 11 -12.90 -64.25 -69.08
N GLU A 12 -14.20 -64.11 -69.17
CA GLU A 12 -15.11 -63.60 -68.11
C GLU A 12 -15.02 -64.48 -66.90
N ALA A 13 -14.79 -63.83 -65.75
CA ALA A 13 -15.16 -64.39 -64.45
C ALA A 13 -15.67 -63.24 -63.59
N GLY A 14 -16.93 -63.31 -63.23
CA GLY A 14 -17.64 -62.35 -62.44
C GLY A 14 -16.99 -62.05 -61.11
N LEU A 15 -16.92 -60.78 -60.82
CA LEU A 15 -16.61 -60.29 -59.50
C LEU A 15 -17.75 -59.53 -58.91
N ALA A 16 -18.19 -60.00 -57.79
CA ALA A 16 -19.14 -59.38 -56.91
C ALA A 16 -18.71 -57.93 -56.51
N PRO A 17 -19.63 -57.06 -56.24
CA PRO A 17 -19.30 -55.69 -55.84
C PRO A 17 -18.56 -55.66 -54.47
N PRO A 18 -17.59 -54.80 -54.25
CA PRO A 18 -16.90 -54.71 -52.97
C PRO A 18 -17.83 -54.19 -51.88
N ASP A 19 -17.91 -54.92 -50.81
CA ASP A 19 -18.55 -54.56 -49.55
C ASP A 19 -17.97 -53.24 -49.04
N VAL A 20 -18.79 -52.18 -49.07
CA VAL A 20 -18.45 -50.87 -48.55
C VAL A 20 -18.70 -50.92 -47.01
N GLY A 21 -17.73 -51.45 -46.29
CA GLY A 21 -17.77 -51.51 -44.85
C GLY A 21 -17.98 -50.14 -44.20
N PRO A 22 -18.48 -50.10 -42.93
CA PRO A 22 -18.96 -48.91 -42.22
C PRO A 22 -17.87 -47.91 -41.78
N ALA A 23 -16.63 -48.04 -42.28
CA ALA A 23 -15.48 -47.25 -41.79
C ALA A 23 -15.40 -45.80 -42.33
N ARG A 24 -16.28 -45.37 -43.23
CA ARG A 24 -16.25 -43.97 -43.76
C ARG A 24 -17.14 -42.99 -43.02
N VAL A 25 -18.01 -43.45 -42.13
CA VAL A 25 -18.94 -42.56 -41.41
C VAL A 25 -18.30 -41.95 -40.18
N ASP A 26 -17.34 -42.68 -39.56
CA ASP A 26 -16.66 -42.21 -38.34
C ASP A 26 -15.63 -41.14 -38.58
N ALA A 27 -14.97 -41.13 -39.75
CA ALA A 27 -13.97 -40.12 -40.12
C ALA A 27 -14.57 -38.70 -40.24
N PHE A 28 -15.82 -38.59 -40.72
CA PHE A 28 -16.51 -37.29 -40.82
C PHE A 28 -16.95 -36.73 -39.44
N GLY A 29 -17.33 -37.62 -38.51
CA GLY A 29 -17.71 -37.20 -37.15
C GLY A 29 -16.56 -36.66 -36.34
N ILE A 30 -15.37 -37.23 -36.49
CA ILE A 30 -14.14 -36.77 -35.82
C ILE A 30 -13.67 -35.43 -36.37
N ALA A 31 -13.73 -35.22 -37.67
CA ALA A 31 -13.35 -33.97 -38.33
C ALA A 31 -14.27 -32.78 -37.96
N GLN A 32 -15.59 -33.02 -37.80
CA GLN A 32 -16.54 -32.00 -37.36
C GLN A 32 -16.37 -31.59 -35.91
N ARG A 33 -15.97 -32.50 -35.02
CA ARG A 33 -15.68 -32.18 -33.63
C ARG A 33 -14.41 -31.36 -33.44
N HIS A 34 -13.39 -31.59 -34.26
CA HIS A 34 -12.18 -30.78 -34.31
C HIS A 34 -12.44 -29.35 -34.84
N SER A 35 -13.25 -29.20 -35.85
CA SER A 35 -13.58 -27.92 -36.46
C SER A 35 -14.40 -27.00 -35.53
N ARG A 36 -15.30 -27.58 -34.72
CA ARG A 36 -16.04 -26.83 -33.70
C ARG A 36 -15.13 -26.35 -32.56
N ARG A 37 -14.19 -27.18 -32.11
CA ARG A 37 -13.20 -26.81 -31.06
C ARG A 37 -12.28 -25.68 -31.52
N VAL A 38 -11.81 -25.71 -32.75
CA VAL A 38 -10.99 -24.65 -33.34
C VAL A 38 -11.78 -23.35 -33.53
N ARG A 39 -13.06 -23.40 -33.90
CA ARG A 39 -13.92 -22.21 -33.93
C ARG A 39 -14.17 -21.60 -32.56
N ILE A 40 -14.43 -22.43 -31.57
CA ILE A 40 -14.61 -21.97 -30.19
C ILE A 40 -13.31 -21.39 -29.67
N LEU A 41 -12.16 -22.01 -29.96
CA LEU A 41 -10.86 -21.53 -29.52
C LEU A 41 -10.48 -20.20 -30.18
N LYS A 42 -10.79 -20.00 -31.47
CA LYS A 42 -10.58 -18.72 -32.18
C LYS A 42 -11.39 -17.56 -31.59
N LEU A 43 -12.53 -17.83 -30.97
CA LEU A 43 -13.35 -16.81 -30.31
C LEU A 43 -13.02 -16.69 -28.83
N ALA A 44 -12.72 -17.81 -28.14
CA ALA A 44 -12.44 -17.85 -26.72
C ALA A 44 -11.10 -17.18 -26.36
N VAL A 45 -10.07 -17.33 -27.20
CA VAL A 45 -8.76 -16.72 -26.94
C VAL A 45 -8.81 -15.18 -26.95
N PRO A 46 -9.39 -14.51 -27.99
CA PRO A 46 -9.49 -13.05 -27.95
C PRO A 46 -10.45 -12.55 -26.84
N LEU A 47 -11.50 -13.31 -26.51
CA LEU A 47 -12.41 -12.95 -25.42
C LEU A 47 -11.72 -13.07 -24.04
N ALA A 48 -10.92 -14.13 -23.84
CA ALA A 48 -10.09 -14.27 -22.64
C ALA A 48 -9.02 -13.19 -22.54
N ALA A 49 -8.36 -12.84 -23.64
CA ALA A 49 -7.40 -11.75 -23.67
C ALA A 49 -8.04 -10.39 -23.37
N ALA A 50 -9.23 -10.12 -23.90
CA ALA A 50 -10.00 -8.92 -23.59
C ALA A 50 -10.45 -8.90 -22.12
N ALA A 51 -10.87 -10.03 -21.57
CA ALA A 51 -11.23 -10.15 -20.15
C ALA A 51 -10.03 -9.89 -19.23
N ILE A 52 -8.86 -10.42 -19.56
CA ILE A 52 -7.62 -10.17 -18.81
C ILE A 52 -7.19 -8.69 -18.95
N ALA A 53 -7.28 -8.12 -20.16
CA ALA A 53 -6.94 -6.72 -20.43
C ALA A 53 -7.82 -5.73 -19.64
N VAL A 54 -9.05 -6.11 -19.30
CA VAL A 54 -9.96 -5.32 -18.46
C VAL A 54 -9.79 -5.68 -16.98
N ALA A 55 -9.66 -6.95 -16.64
CA ALA A 55 -9.57 -7.42 -15.25
C ALA A 55 -8.30 -6.93 -14.55
N VAL A 56 -7.15 -6.88 -15.26
CA VAL A 56 -5.88 -6.42 -14.67
C VAL A 56 -5.93 -4.95 -14.26
N PRO A 57 -6.32 -3.98 -15.10
CA PRO A 57 -6.41 -2.59 -14.66
C PRO A 57 -7.52 -2.37 -13.62
N VAL A 58 -8.65 -3.07 -13.71
CA VAL A 58 -9.71 -2.99 -12.69
C VAL A 58 -9.23 -3.54 -11.36
N TYR A 59 -8.57 -4.70 -11.34
CA TYR A 59 -7.97 -5.27 -10.14
C TYR A 59 -6.86 -4.35 -9.58
N SER A 60 -6.00 -3.79 -10.44
CA SER A 60 -4.98 -2.83 -10.04
C SER A 60 -5.58 -1.56 -9.43
N TYR A 61 -6.70 -1.08 -9.99
CA TYR A 61 -7.40 0.10 -9.46
C TYR A 61 -8.08 -0.17 -8.10
N LEU A 62 -8.68 -1.36 -7.93
CA LEU A 62 -9.32 -1.74 -6.65
C LEU A 62 -8.31 -2.18 -5.58
N SER A 63 -7.15 -2.71 -5.99
CA SER A 63 -6.11 -3.23 -5.09
C SER A 63 -4.96 -2.26 -4.87
N ALA A 64 -4.97 -1.09 -5.52
CA ALA A 64 -3.99 -0.06 -5.25
C ALA A 64 -4.09 0.31 -3.76
N PRO A 65 -3.04 0.08 -2.95
CA PRO A 65 -3.00 0.63 -1.60
C PRO A 65 -3.17 2.13 -1.76
N GLY A 66 -4.16 2.70 -1.03
CA GLY A 66 -4.61 4.07 -1.22
C GLY A 66 -3.45 5.01 -1.46
N SER A 67 -3.33 5.49 -2.69
CA SER A 67 -2.30 6.45 -3.06
C SER A 67 -2.53 7.70 -2.23
N SER A 68 -1.51 8.11 -1.48
CA SER A 68 -1.53 9.37 -0.75
C SER A 68 -1.80 10.50 -1.75
N GLN A 69 -2.98 11.11 -1.64
CA GLN A 69 -3.36 12.21 -2.51
C GLN A 69 -2.87 13.50 -1.88
N VAL A 70 -2.01 14.22 -2.60
CA VAL A 70 -1.60 15.57 -2.24
C VAL A 70 -2.48 16.55 -2.99
N GLN A 71 -3.24 17.35 -2.25
CA GLN A 71 -4.05 18.44 -2.77
C GLN A 71 -3.49 19.75 -2.26
N ALA A 72 -3.49 20.78 -3.07
CA ALA A 72 -3.08 22.13 -2.71
C ALA A 72 -4.09 23.15 -3.30
N ASP A 73 -4.40 24.18 -2.52
CA ASP A 73 -5.36 25.21 -2.94
C ASP A 73 -4.79 26.10 -4.05
N ALA A 74 -3.47 26.31 -4.05
CA ALA A 74 -2.75 27.03 -5.09
C ALA A 74 -1.31 26.54 -5.23
N SER A 75 -0.75 26.61 -6.42
CA SER A 75 0.66 26.34 -6.70
C SER A 75 1.24 27.43 -7.59
N ALA A 76 2.50 27.80 -7.36
CA ALA A 76 3.24 28.77 -8.14
C ALA A 76 4.69 28.30 -8.33
N PHE A 77 5.25 28.59 -9.50
CA PHE A 77 6.67 28.41 -9.76
C PHE A 77 7.40 29.73 -9.51
N ALA A 78 8.37 29.71 -8.61
CA ALA A 78 9.20 30.86 -8.32
C ALA A 78 10.67 30.40 -8.13
N ASN A 79 11.58 30.99 -8.86
CA ASN A 79 13.03 30.75 -8.73
C ASN A 79 13.42 29.25 -8.75
N GLY A 80 12.85 28.45 -9.66
CA GLY A 80 13.15 27.03 -9.76
C GLY A 80 12.52 26.16 -8.64
N LYS A 81 11.63 26.73 -7.84
CA LYS A 81 10.91 26.03 -6.77
C LYS A 81 9.42 26.00 -7.06
N LEU A 82 8.81 24.85 -6.82
CA LEU A 82 7.35 24.72 -6.79
C LEU A 82 6.88 25.01 -5.37
N VAL A 83 6.05 26.03 -5.23
CA VAL A 83 5.44 26.41 -3.95
C VAL A 83 3.96 26.07 -4.00
N MET A 84 3.49 25.29 -3.05
CA MET A 84 2.08 24.92 -2.88
C MET A 84 1.56 25.53 -1.59
N ALA A 85 0.41 26.22 -1.66
CA ALA A 85 -0.28 26.72 -0.48
C ALA A 85 -1.29 25.68 0.02
N ASN A 86 -1.40 25.55 1.32
CA ASN A 86 -2.34 24.65 2.01
C ASN A 86 -2.34 23.20 1.47
N PRO A 87 -1.18 22.57 1.29
CA PRO A 87 -1.13 21.21 0.79
C PRO A 87 -1.81 20.26 1.80
N LYS A 88 -2.56 19.29 1.25
CA LYS A 88 -3.25 18.25 2.03
C LYS A 88 -2.77 16.89 1.57
N LEU A 89 -2.36 16.06 2.50
CA LEU A 89 -1.96 14.67 2.27
C LEU A 89 -2.88 13.76 3.06
N ASN A 90 -3.53 12.85 2.37
CA ASN A 90 -4.36 11.82 2.98
C ASN A 90 -3.85 10.45 2.53
N GLY A 91 -3.93 9.48 3.42
CA GLY A 91 -3.50 8.12 3.12
C GLY A 91 -4.00 7.12 4.15
N PHE A 92 -3.49 5.90 4.06
CA PHE A 92 -3.81 4.83 4.99
C PHE A 92 -2.53 4.23 5.56
N THR A 93 -2.57 3.89 6.85
CA THR A 93 -1.52 3.12 7.50
C THR A 93 -1.51 1.68 6.98
N LYS A 94 -0.48 0.89 7.35
CA LYS A 94 -0.44 -0.56 7.07
C LYS A 94 -1.65 -1.30 7.65
N GLN A 95 -2.25 -0.79 8.72
CA GLN A 95 -3.46 -1.32 9.35
C GLN A 95 -4.75 -0.82 8.68
N LYS A 96 -4.66 -0.12 7.53
CA LYS A 96 -5.79 0.48 6.80
C LYS A 96 -6.53 1.58 7.59
N LEU A 97 -5.90 2.17 8.58
CA LEU A 97 -6.45 3.33 9.31
C LEU A 97 -6.13 4.61 8.54
N PRO A 98 -7.10 5.52 8.35
CA PRO A 98 -6.88 6.75 7.60
C PRO A 98 -6.01 7.74 8.38
N TYR A 99 -5.01 8.32 7.74
CA TYR A 99 -4.27 9.46 8.28
C TYR A 99 -4.43 10.68 7.39
N SER A 100 -4.26 11.84 7.98
CA SER A 100 -4.28 13.12 7.26
C SER A 100 -3.14 14.01 7.74
N MET A 101 -2.60 14.80 6.83
CA MET A 101 -1.62 15.84 7.11
C MET A 101 -1.93 17.06 6.27
N THR A 102 -1.86 18.22 6.86
CA THR A 102 -1.94 19.52 6.20
C THR A 102 -0.69 20.33 6.53
N ALA A 103 -0.34 21.27 5.68
CA ALA A 103 0.66 22.27 6.00
C ALA A 103 0.21 23.63 5.46
N LEU A 104 0.77 24.72 5.99
CA LEU A 104 0.52 26.08 5.46
C LEU A 104 1.16 26.23 4.09
N ARG A 105 2.35 25.67 3.92
CA ARG A 105 3.12 25.72 2.68
C ARG A 105 3.96 24.48 2.47
N ALA A 106 4.10 24.06 1.20
CA ALA A 106 5.10 23.10 0.78
C ALA A 106 5.97 23.71 -0.31
N ILE A 107 7.26 23.50 -0.22
CA ILE A 107 8.27 24.01 -1.15
C ILE A 107 9.08 22.82 -1.66
N GLN A 108 9.04 22.62 -2.97
CA GLN A 108 9.80 21.58 -3.64
C GLN A 108 10.78 22.21 -4.61
N ASP A 109 12.06 21.89 -4.48
CA ASP A 109 13.07 22.28 -5.44
C ASP A 109 13.01 21.35 -6.66
N VAL A 110 12.98 21.94 -7.87
CA VAL A 110 12.90 21.17 -9.12
C VAL A 110 14.17 20.33 -9.35
N SER A 111 15.31 20.75 -8.77
CA SER A 111 16.57 19.99 -8.82
C SER A 111 16.61 18.83 -7.82
N GLN A 112 15.78 18.86 -6.77
CA GLN A 112 15.69 17.84 -5.71
C GLN A 112 14.26 17.35 -5.54
N GLN A 113 13.70 16.74 -6.57
CA GLN A 113 12.29 16.37 -6.64
C GLN A 113 11.83 15.38 -5.55
N GLY A 114 12.77 14.64 -4.95
CA GLY A 114 12.48 13.72 -3.84
C GLY A 114 12.23 14.42 -2.50
N ILE A 115 12.63 15.69 -2.33
CA ILE A 115 12.56 16.40 -1.05
C ILE A 115 11.51 17.51 -1.11
N ILE A 116 10.60 17.50 -0.15
CA ILE A 116 9.54 18.50 0.02
C ILE A 116 9.72 19.16 1.40
N ASN A 117 10.01 20.44 1.43
CA ASN A 117 10.04 21.21 2.67
C ASN A 117 8.63 21.70 3.02
N LEU A 118 8.25 21.54 4.27
CA LEU A 118 6.92 21.83 4.79
C LEU A 118 7.00 22.89 5.89
N GLU A 119 6.05 23.79 5.91
CA GLU A 119 5.91 24.84 6.93
C GLU A 119 4.51 24.76 7.55
N GLY A 120 4.42 24.86 8.88
CA GLY A 120 3.15 24.84 9.62
C GLY A 120 2.40 23.52 9.45
N ILE A 121 3.01 22.43 9.90
CA ILE A 121 2.51 21.06 9.74
C ILE A 121 1.50 20.75 10.84
N ASP A 122 0.35 20.23 10.45
CA ASP A 122 -0.67 19.64 11.31
C ASP A 122 -1.04 18.27 10.76
N ALA A 123 -0.78 17.22 11.53
CA ALA A 123 -1.03 15.85 11.10
C ALA A 123 -1.84 15.08 12.14
N LYS A 124 -2.73 14.21 11.67
CA LYS A 124 -3.49 13.25 12.48
C LYS A 124 -3.14 11.85 12.04
N LEU A 125 -2.52 11.10 12.94
CA LEU A 125 -2.06 9.74 12.70
C LEU A 125 -2.76 8.79 13.66
N PRO A 126 -3.56 7.83 13.20
CA PRO A 126 -4.15 6.82 14.08
C PRO A 126 -3.06 5.86 14.58
N ILE A 127 -2.99 5.71 15.90
CA ILE A 127 -2.13 4.74 16.58
C ILE A 127 -2.86 3.40 16.70
N SER A 128 -4.14 3.48 17.03
CA SER A 128 -5.07 2.33 17.09
C SER A 128 -6.46 2.77 16.65
N THR A 129 -7.45 1.88 16.73
CA THR A 129 -8.85 2.18 16.38
C THR A 129 -9.40 3.34 17.20
N ASP A 130 -9.00 3.46 18.48
CA ASP A 130 -9.57 4.41 19.43
C ASP A 130 -8.59 5.52 19.84
N ASN A 131 -7.34 5.45 19.35
CA ASN A 131 -6.29 6.41 19.72
C ASN A 131 -5.68 7.06 18.48
N VAL A 132 -5.75 8.39 18.43
CA VAL A 132 -5.21 9.22 17.35
C VAL A 132 -4.16 10.15 17.92
N ALA A 133 -2.98 10.20 17.29
CA ALA A 133 -1.97 11.20 17.55
C ALA A 133 -2.21 12.43 16.67
N ALA A 134 -2.28 13.60 17.27
CA ALA A 134 -2.19 14.89 16.60
C ALA A 134 -0.73 15.39 16.73
N ILE A 135 -0.13 15.73 15.61
CA ILE A 135 1.27 16.16 15.50
C ILE A 135 1.28 17.57 14.93
N ASN A 136 1.89 18.49 15.67
CA ASN A 136 2.10 19.87 15.22
C ASN A 136 3.60 20.15 15.15
N ALA A 137 4.05 20.69 14.02
CA ALA A 137 5.44 21.10 13.85
C ALA A 137 5.53 22.35 12.96
N PRO A 138 6.31 23.37 13.34
CA PRO A 138 6.51 24.57 12.52
C PRO A 138 7.18 24.28 11.18
N HIS A 139 8.17 23.36 11.18
CA HIS A 139 8.93 23.02 9.98
C HIS A 139 9.17 21.52 9.87
N GLY A 140 9.24 21.03 8.64
CA GLY A 140 9.60 19.65 8.34
C GLY A 140 10.13 19.49 6.93
N SER A 141 10.75 18.36 6.70
CA SER A 141 11.21 17.93 5.38
C SER A 141 10.79 16.48 5.14
N PHE A 142 10.03 16.27 4.08
CA PHE A 142 9.60 14.95 3.64
C PHE A 142 10.47 14.47 2.49
N ASN A 143 11.11 13.33 2.65
CA ASN A 143 11.82 12.63 1.59
C ASN A 143 10.91 11.52 1.05
N ARG A 144 10.44 11.70 -0.18
CA ARG A 144 9.55 10.77 -0.88
C ARG A 144 10.25 9.44 -1.19
N ASP A 145 11.50 9.50 -1.62
CA ASP A 145 12.25 8.33 -2.08
C ASP A 145 12.60 7.39 -0.91
N GLY A 146 12.99 7.98 0.23
CA GLY A 146 13.27 7.24 1.46
C GLY A 146 12.05 6.97 2.31
N ASN A 147 10.89 7.54 1.99
CA ASN A 147 9.68 7.54 2.82
C ASN A 147 9.96 7.95 4.27
N THR A 148 10.77 9.00 4.43
CA THR A 148 11.19 9.54 5.73
C THR A 148 10.74 10.98 5.90
N MET A 149 10.54 11.39 7.15
CA MET A 149 10.19 12.75 7.53
C MET A 149 11.05 13.24 8.67
N SER A 150 11.60 14.43 8.53
CA SER A 150 12.28 15.15 9.60
C SER A 150 11.41 16.33 10.02
N LEU A 151 11.04 16.39 11.28
CA LEU A 151 10.31 17.53 11.88
C LEU A 151 11.26 18.31 12.78
N THR A 152 11.16 19.63 12.76
CA THR A 152 12.06 20.52 13.52
C THR A 152 11.30 21.68 14.14
N SER A 153 11.88 22.30 15.16
CA SER A 153 11.37 23.51 15.81
C SER A 153 10.12 23.27 16.65
N ASP A 154 10.30 22.66 17.82
CA ASP A 154 9.25 22.50 18.85
C ASP A 154 8.04 21.65 18.38
N VAL A 155 8.34 20.41 18.04
CA VAL A 155 7.34 19.42 17.66
C VAL A 155 6.50 19.03 18.89
N THR A 156 5.18 19.11 18.76
CA THR A 156 4.24 18.68 19.80
C THR A 156 3.41 17.51 19.28
N ILE A 157 3.32 16.45 20.07
CA ILE A 157 2.47 15.29 19.79
C ILE A 157 1.50 15.16 20.96
N THR A 158 0.21 15.09 20.66
CA THR A 158 -0.85 14.80 21.64
C THR A 158 -1.68 13.62 21.16
N THR A 159 -2.14 12.81 22.09
CA THR A 159 -2.98 11.65 21.76
C THR A 159 -4.34 11.74 22.43
N THR A 160 -5.34 11.07 21.88
CA THR A 160 -6.70 11.08 22.43
C THR A 160 -6.77 10.45 23.82
N ASP A 161 -5.82 9.58 24.19
CA ASP A 161 -5.70 8.98 25.53
C ASP A 161 -4.94 9.86 26.54
N GLY A 162 -4.70 11.14 26.18
CA GLY A 162 -4.15 12.15 27.09
C GLY A 162 -2.63 12.15 27.23
N LEU A 163 -1.88 11.48 26.33
CA LEU A 163 -0.43 11.64 26.26
C LEU A 163 -0.11 12.95 25.54
N ALA A 164 0.84 13.71 26.10
CA ALA A 164 1.42 14.87 25.47
C ALA A 164 2.95 14.74 25.47
N ALA A 165 3.57 14.94 24.34
CA ALA A 165 5.02 14.85 24.17
C ALA A 165 5.54 16.08 23.41
N LYS A 166 6.70 16.61 23.85
CA LYS A 166 7.39 17.75 23.24
C LYS A 166 8.80 17.35 22.85
N PHE A 167 9.19 17.75 21.65
CA PHE A 167 10.49 17.45 21.06
C PHE A 167 11.03 18.69 20.37
N LYS A 168 12.35 18.85 20.31
CA LYS A 168 12.98 19.86 19.47
C LYS A 168 13.05 19.41 18.02
N SER A 169 13.38 18.16 17.80
CA SER A 169 13.38 17.55 16.49
C SER A 169 12.95 16.08 16.55
N VAL A 170 12.40 15.57 15.45
CA VAL A 170 11.99 14.17 15.33
C VAL A 170 12.29 13.68 13.92
N PHE A 171 12.92 12.52 13.82
CA PHE A 171 13.09 11.79 12.57
C PHE A 171 12.16 10.58 12.55
N LEU A 172 11.34 10.48 11.51
CA LEU A 172 10.40 9.38 11.28
C LEU A 172 10.82 8.61 10.04
N ASP A 173 10.88 7.29 10.15
CA ASP A 173 10.97 6.38 9.02
C ASP A 173 9.60 5.66 8.88
N MET A 174 8.77 6.16 7.97
CA MET A 174 7.41 5.65 7.78
C MET A 174 7.42 4.26 7.12
N GLY A 175 8.49 3.94 6.39
CA GLY A 175 8.68 2.62 5.80
C GLY A 175 8.91 1.55 6.87
N LYS A 176 9.72 1.86 7.88
CA LYS A 176 10.02 0.96 9.00
C LYS A 176 9.05 1.11 10.17
N GLY A 177 8.28 2.19 10.25
CA GLY A 177 7.42 2.49 11.40
C GLY A 177 8.25 2.82 12.64
N THR A 178 9.35 3.56 12.47
CA THR A 178 10.23 3.95 13.57
C THR A 178 10.29 5.48 13.69
N MET A 179 10.47 5.96 14.91
CA MET A 179 10.70 7.37 15.20
C MET A 179 11.94 7.49 16.10
N LYS A 180 12.73 8.51 15.91
CA LYS A 180 13.93 8.77 16.71
C LYS A 180 14.12 10.28 16.94
N THR A 181 14.54 10.62 18.15
CA THR A 181 15.10 11.94 18.46
C THR A 181 16.36 11.79 19.30
N ASN A 182 17.33 12.65 19.04
CA ASN A 182 18.55 12.78 19.82
C ASN A 182 18.52 14.06 20.67
N ASP A 183 17.40 14.77 20.68
CA ASP A 183 17.16 15.96 21.50
C ASP A 183 16.39 15.63 22.76
N PRO A 184 16.47 16.46 23.81
CA PRO A 184 15.71 16.27 25.03
C PRO A 184 14.22 16.15 24.77
N VAL A 185 13.60 15.18 25.42
CA VAL A 185 12.18 14.86 25.33
C VAL A 185 11.48 15.11 26.64
N ASP A 186 10.23 15.51 26.58
CA ASP A 186 9.34 15.71 27.69
C ASP A 186 7.98 15.05 27.33
N VAL A 187 7.66 13.97 28.00
CA VAL A 187 6.44 13.20 27.78
C VAL A 187 5.63 13.19 29.07
N SER A 188 4.36 13.55 28.95
CA SER A 188 3.44 13.56 30.10
C SER A 188 2.13 12.83 29.77
N ARG A 189 1.55 12.18 30.80
CA ARG A 189 0.26 11.53 30.71
C ARG A 189 -0.35 11.41 32.10
N GLY A 190 -1.58 11.89 32.29
CA GLY A 190 -2.33 11.72 33.54
C GLY A 190 -1.59 12.25 34.78
N GLY A 191 -0.86 13.37 34.70
CA GLY A 191 -0.06 13.94 35.80
C GLY A 191 1.34 13.33 35.95
N SER A 192 1.62 12.17 35.39
CA SER A 192 2.95 11.56 35.32
C SER A 192 3.78 12.15 34.19
N ARG A 193 5.10 12.26 34.38
CA ARG A 193 6.03 12.88 33.44
C ARG A 193 7.32 12.08 33.30
N ILE A 194 7.77 11.92 32.08
CA ILE A 194 9.06 11.31 31.73
C ILE A 194 9.88 12.33 30.95
N THR A 195 11.11 12.55 31.37
CA THR A 195 12.09 13.34 30.61
C THR A 195 13.33 12.49 30.35
N ALA A 196 13.92 12.66 29.18
CA ALA A 196 15.17 12.00 28.78
C ALA A 196 15.92 12.86 27.78
N ASP A 197 17.18 12.55 27.48
CA ASP A 197 17.96 13.29 26.48
C ASP A 197 17.69 12.79 25.08
N SER A 198 17.25 11.54 24.92
CA SER A 198 16.92 10.95 23.63
C SER A 198 15.79 9.91 23.77
N MET A 199 15.11 9.66 22.67
CA MET A 199 14.03 8.67 22.61
C MET A 199 13.99 8.00 21.24
N SER A 200 13.67 6.73 21.25
CA SER A 200 13.34 5.99 20.04
C SER A 200 12.05 5.21 20.19
N VAL A 201 11.30 5.12 19.10
CA VAL A 201 10.06 4.36 18.98
C VAL A 201 10.23 3.34 17.88
N GLN A 202 9.88 2.10 18.14
CA GLN A 202 10.01 0.98 17.22
C GLN A 202 8.67 0.24 17.12
N ASP A 203 8.56 -0.62 16.13
CA ASP A 203 7.39 -1.48 15.88
C ASP A 203 6.06 -0.71 15.91
N ASN A 204 6.00 0.42 15.15
CA ASN A 204 4.83 1.29 15.04
C ASN A 204 4.28 1.78 16.39
N GLY A 205 5.16 2.10 17.34
CA GLY A 205 4.77 2.65 18.64
C GLY A 205 4.65 1.64 19.78
N LYS A 206 4.84 0.34 19.52
CA LYS A 206 4.73 -0.68 20.56
C LYS A 206 5.93 -0.69 21.52
N ILE A 207 7.11 -0.30 21.03
CA ILE A 207 8.33 -0.24 21.84
C ILE A 207 8.79 1.21 21.88
N VAL A 208 8.90 1.76 23.08
CA VAL A 208 9.42 3.11 23.31
C VAL A 208 10.62 2.99 24.24
N VAL A 209 11.77 3.49 23.81
CA VAL A 209 13.02 3.47 24.56
C VAL A 209 13.43 4.91 24.85
N PHE A 210 13.62 5.21 26.13
CA PHE A 210 14.17 6.48 26.60
C PHE A 210 15.61 6.26 27.03
N GLU A 211 16.52 7.13 26.59
CA GLU A 211 17.95 6.97 26.84
C GLU A 211 18.55 8.27 27.38
N ASN A 212 19.54 8.12 28.23
CA ASN A 212 20.33 9.17 28.86
C ASN A 212 19.52 10.10 29.76
N ARG A 213 19.96 10.24 30.99
CA ARG A 213 19.39 11.09 32.04
C ARG A 213 17.86 10.95 32.19
N VAL A 214 17.36 9.74 32.10
CA VAL A 214 15.92 9.45 32.23
C VAL A 214 15.47 9.79 33.64
N ARG A 215 14.42 10.62 33.74
CA ARG A 215 13.72 10.93 34.98
C ARG A 215 12.25 10.63 34.82
N VAL A 216 11.71 9.88 35.77
CA VAL A 216 10.28 9.55 35.79
C VAL A 216 9.70 10.15 37.07
N ASN A 217 8.70 11.00 36.91
CA ASN A 217 7.89 11.54 38.00
C ASN A 217 6.47 10.96 37.85
N ILE A 218 6.02 10.23 38.83
CA ILE A 218 4.70 9.56 38.82
C ILE A 218 3.82 10.28 39.81
N ASP A 219 2.64 10.73 39.36
CA ASP A 219 1.61 11.28 40.23
C ASP A 219 0.94 10.13 41.03
N PRO A 220 1.00 10.13 42.34
CA PRO A 220 0.36 9.09 43.18
C PRO A 220 -1.15 8.99 43.00
N ALA A 221 -1.81 10.08 42.60
CA ALA A 221 -3.25 10.08 42.34
C ALA A 221 -3.60 9.25 41.08
N SER A 222 -2.73 9.25 40.09
CA SER A 222 -2.90 8.45 38.87
C SER A 222 -2.72 6.94 39.12
N LEU A 223 -1.88 6.56 40.05
CA LEU A 223 -1.70 5.15 40.46
C LEU A 223 -2.96 4.62 41.15
N LYS A 224 -3.53 5.39 42.10
CA LYS A 224 -4.76 5.00 42.78
C LYS A 224 -5.96 4.86 41.84
N ALA A 225 -6.06 5.72 40.82
CA ALA A 225 -7.11 5.61 39.82
C ALA A 225 -6.96 4.34 38.96
N ALA A 226 -5.72 3.98 38.60
CA ALA A 226 -5.45 2.76 37.83
C ALA A 226 -5.73 1.48 38.64
N GLU A 227 -5.38 1.46 39.95
CA GLU A 227 -5.68 0.36 40.86
C GLU A 227 -7.20 0.20 41.09
N ALA A 228 -7.95 1.30 41.23
CA ALA A 228 -9.40 1.27 41.36
C ALA A 228 -10.10 0.67 40.14
N MET A 229 -9.64 1.01 38.94
CA MET A 229 -10.19 0.46 37.67
C MET A 229 -9.81 -1.01 37.45
N SER A 230 -8.64 -1.46 37.93
CA SER A 230 -8.23 -2.87 37.84
C SER A 230 -8.89 -3.76 38.90
N GLY A 231 -9.26 -3.21 40.05
CA GLY A 231 -9.96 -3.91 41.13
C GLY A 231 -11.42 -4.24 40.81
N GLU A 232 -12.09 -3.41 40.04
CA GLU A 232 -13.50 -3.59 39.67
C GLU A 232 -13.70 -4.68 38.61
N SER A 233 -12.68 -4.96 37.79
CA SER A 233 -12.72 -6.04 36.78
C SER A 233 -12.63 -7.45 37.35
N ASN A 234 -12.17 -7.63 38.59
CA ASN A 234 -12.03 -8.93 39.26
C ASN A 234 -13.18 -9.28 40.22
N ALA A 235 -14.19 -8.43 40.37
CA ALA A 235 -15.32 -8.65 41.31
C ALA A 235 -16.57 -9.23 40.65
N VAL A 236 -16.52 -9.55 39.37
CA VAL A 236 -17.64 -10.18 38.61
C VAL A 236 -17.16 -11.51 38.02
N GLN A 237 -17.05 -12.54 38.84
CA GLN A 237 -17.12 -13.94 38.48
C GLN A 237 -18.02 -14.67 39.46
#